data_9b30493efa1ca374378dfba8c0c0faf0
#
_entry.id   9b30493efa1ca374378dfba8c0c0faf0
#
_cell.length_a   1.000
_cell.length_b   1.000
_cell.length_c   1.000
_cell.angle_alpha   90.00
_cell.angle_beta   90.00
_cell.angle_gamma   90.00
#
_symmetry.space_group_name_H-M   'P 1'
#
loop_
_entity.id
_entity.type
_entity.pdbx_description
1 polymer ?
#
loop_
_entity_poly.entity_id
_entity_poly.type
_entity_poly.pdbx_seq_one_letter_code
_entity_poly.pdbx_strand_id
1 'polypeptide(L)'
;IPHHTAAFALDPGRVYINIKERFARGVFHEHVAEKLAEDLRGELLAIVHDGRPVMEAVHLRGEIYAGPQLRRAPDVVCVPRPGVSLTAKYNRTELAGHYGRFGCHSPHDALWCDSEGSRPKRTSDAGAVVAASLGLPEPKELLWSGA
;
A
#
# COMPACT_ATOMS: atom_id res chain seq x y z
N ILE A 1 -10.74 -6.82 -15.73
CA ILE A 1 -9.59 -7.74 -15.49
C ILE A 1 -9.73 -8.87 -16.49
N PRO A 2 -8.69 -9.15 -17.33
CA PRO A 2 -8.68 -10.28 -18.25
C PRO A 2 -8.89 -11.62 -17.52
N HIS A 3 -9.48 -12.60 -18.21
CA HIS A 3 -9.85 -13.90 -17.62
C HIS A 3 -8.67 -14.74 -17.09
N HIS A 4 -7.44 -14.39 -17.46
CA HIS A 4 -6.22 -15.13 -17.07
C HIS A 4 -5.28 -14.31 -16.19
N THR A 5 -5.74 -13.16 -15.68
CA THR A 5 -4.93 -12.33 -14.80
C THR A 5 -4.81 -12.98 -13.43
N ALA A 6 -3.61 -13.38 -13.06
CA ALA A 6 -3.31 -13.98 -11.76
C ALA A 6 -3.29 -12.95 -10.63
N ALA A 7 -2.66 -11.81 -10.88
CA ALA A 7 -2.54 -10.71 -9.95
C ALA A 7 -2.63 -9.36 -10.70
N PHE A 8 -3.05 -8.31 -10.03
CA PHE A 8 -3.18 -6.98 -10.60
C PHE A 8 -2.96 -5.90 -9.54
N ALA A 9 -2.49 -4.72 -9.96
CA ALA A 9 -2.38 -3.54 -9.12
C ALA A 9 -3.53 -2.58 -9.44
N LEU A 10 -4.28 -2.14 -8.41
CA LEU A 10 -5.29 -1.09 -8.54
C LEU A 10 -4.67 0.30 -8.35
N ASP A 11 -3.66 0.38 -7.52
CA ASP A 11 -2.86 1.59 -7.30
C ASP A 11 -1.37 1.24 -7.14
N PRO A 12 -0.48 2.22 -7.17
CA PRO A 12 0.95 1.98 -7.07
C PRO A 12 1.34 1.22 -5.80
N GLY A 13 2.05 0.11 -5.98
CA GLY A 13 2.59 -0.67 -4.86
C GLY A 13 1.59 -1.57 -4.13
N ARG A 14 0.32 -1.64 -4.55
CA ARG A 14 -0.69 -2.52 -3.94
C ARG A 14 -1.17 -3.56 -4.93
N VAL A 15 -0.78 -4.80 -4.68
CA VAL A 15 -1.08 -5.93 -5.58
C VAL A 15 -2.14 -6.81 -4.97
N TYR A 16 -3.11 -7.17 -5.79
CA TYR A 16 -4.22 -8.06 -5.44
C TYR A 16 -4.12 -9.34 -6.25
N ILE A 17 -4.23 -10.47 -5.60
CA ILE A 17 -4.35 -11.78 -6.26
C ILE A 17 -5.80 -11.99 -6.65
N ASN A 18 -6.02 -12.50 -7.85
CA ASN A 18 -7.36 -12.68 -8.40
C ASN A 18 -8.04 -13.93 -7.82
N ILE A 19 -8.54 -13.80 -6.60
CA ILE A 19 -9.13 -14.87 -5.78
C ILE A 19 -10.63 -14.99 -6.08
N LYS A 20 -11.13 -16.21 -6.25
CA LYS A 20 -12.55 -16.53 -6.51
C LYS A 20 -13.48 -16.03 -5.41
N GLU A 21 -13.05 -16.15 -4.18
CA GLU A 21 -13.83 -15.76 -3.00
C GLU A 21 -13.94 -14.24 -2.82
N ARG A 22 -13.19 -13.46 -3.63
CA ARG A 22 -13.14 -11.99 -3.54
C ARG A 22 -13.58 -11.29 -4.82
N PHE A 23 -13.28 -11.87 -5.97
CA PHE A 23 -13.56 -11.25 -7.27
C PHE A 23 -14.45 -12.14 -8.13
N ALA A 24 -15.46 -11.55 -8.78
CA ALA A 24 -16.43 -12.28 -9.61
C ALA A 24 -15.79 -13.10 -10.75
N ARG A 25 -14.59 -12.72 -11.18
CA ARG A 25 -13.79 -13.43 -12.19
C ARG A 25 -12.48 -13.94 -11.60
N GLY A 26 -12.51 -14.36 -10.33
CA GLY A 26 -11.36 -14.91 -9.64
C GLY A 26 -10.88 -16.21 -10.29
N VAL A 27 -9.56 -16.38 -10.31
CA VAL A 27 -8.89 -17.53 -10.93
C VAL A 27 -8.48 -18.55 -9.88
N PHE A 28 -7.92 -18.09 -8.76
CA PHE A 28 -7.36 -18.94 -7.71
C PHE A 28 -8.30 -19.07 -6.51
N HIS A 29 -8.13 -20.13 -5.75
CA HIS A 29 -8.68 -20.25 -4.40
C HIS A 29 -7.73 -19.61 -3.37
N GLU A 30 -8.26 -19.23 -2.22
CA GLU A 30 -7.51 -18.47 -1.20
C GLU A 30 -6.23 -19.21 -0.73
N HIS A 31 -6.28 -20.54 -0.57
CA HIS A 31 -5.11 -21.33 -0.17
C HIS A 31 -3.95 -21.33 -1.18
N VAL A 32 -4.24 -21.10 -2.48
CA VAL A 32 -3.21 -20.93 -3.51
C VAL A 32 -2.66 -19.52 -3.50
N ALA A 33 -3.49 -18.54 -3.12
CA ALA A 33 -3.13 -17.14 -3.14
C ALA A 33 -2.02 -16.79 -2.14
N GLU A 34 -1.98 -17.45 -0.98
CA GLU A 34 -0.92 -17.25 0.02
C GLU A 34 0.45 -17.60 -0.55
N LYS A 35 0.56 -18.79 -1.16
CA LYS A 35 1.81 -19.20 -1.81
C LYS A 35 2.19 -18.26 -2.96
N LEU A 36 1.23 -17.86 -3.79
CA LEU A 36 1.48 -16.94 -4.90
C LEU A 36 1.92 -15.56 -4.41
N ALA A 37 1.39 -15.08 -3.27
CA ALA A 37 1.81 -13.84 -2.65
C ALA A 37 3.27 -13.91 -2.16
N GLU A 38 3.68 -15.04 -1.57
CA GLU A 38 5.05 -15.27 -1.14
C GLU A 38 6.02 -15.33 -2.33
N ASP A 39 5.67 -16.07 -3.37
CA ASP A 39 6.49 -16.18 -4.58
C ASP A 39 6.66 -14.78 -5.22
N LEU A 40 5.57 -14.03 -5.33
CA LEU A 40 5.58 -12.66 -5.86
C LEU A 40 6.40 -11.71 -5.00
N ARG A 41 6.35 -11.83 -3.66
CA ARG A 41 7.22 -11.08 -2.76
C ARG A 41 8.69 -11.30 -3.06
N GLY A 42 9.09 -12.55 -3.25
CA GLY A 42 10.47 -12.89 -3.61
C GLY A 42 10.91 -12.25 -4.93
N GLU A 43 10.08 -12.32 -5.96
CA GLU A 43 10.36 -11.72 -7.26
C GLU A 43 10.44 -10.20 -7.18
N LEU A 44 9.53 -9.54 -6.45
CA LEU A 44 9.52 -8.09 -6.30
C LEU A 44 10.74 -7.58 -5.54
N LEU A 45 11.17 -8.27 -4.48
CA LEU A 45 12.40 -7.93 -3.75
C LEU A 45 13.66 -8.12 -4.58
N ALA A 46 13.65 -9.02 -5.54
CA ALA A 46 14.78 -9.27 -6.44
C ALA A 46 14.94 -8.23 -7.54
N ILE A 47 13.97 -7.33 -7.73
CA ILE A 47 14.05 -6.29 -8.77
C ILE A 47 15.16 -5.30 -8.44
N VAL A 48 16.10 -5.16 -9.37
CA VAL A 48 17.24 -4.24 -9.29
C VAL A 48 17.17 -3.25 -10.47
N HIS A 49 17.44 -1.99 -10.20
CA HIS A 49 17.60 -0.94 -11.20
C HIS A 49 18.82 -0.09 -10.87
N ASP A 50 19.69 0.12 -11.86
CA ASP A 50 20.99 0.80 -11.70
C ASP A 50 21.84 0.24 -10.55
N GLY A 51 21.90 -1.11 -10.46
CA GLY A 51 22.68 -1.82 -9.45
C GLY A 51 22.14 -1.72 -8.01
N ARG A 52 20.94 -1.20 -7.82
CA ARG A 52 20.30 -1.03 -6.49
C ARG A 52 18.93 -1.68 -6.44
N PRO A 53 18.54 -2.31 -5.32
CA PRO A 53 17.18 -2.80 -5.13
C PRO A 53 16.14 -1.70 -5.36
N VAL A 54 15.06 -2.02 -6.04
CA VAL A 54 13.93 -1.10 -6.26
C VAL A 54 13.05 -1.00 -5.02
N MET A 55 12.83 -2.13 -4.34
CA MET A 55 12.02 -2.20 -3.14
C MET A 55 12.89 -2.10 -1.88
N GLU A 56 12.44 -1.31 -0.91
CA GLU A 56 12.94 -1.30 0.45
C GLU A 56 12.32 -2.45 1.25
N ALA A 57 11.03 -2.66 1.08
CA ALA A 57 10.30 -3.76 1.70
C ALA A 57 9.13 -4.21 0.81
N VAL A 58 8.73 -5.45 0.99
CA VAL A 58 7.49 -6.01 0.42
C VAL A 58 6.78 -6.79 1.52
N HIS A 59 5.61 -6.32 1.90
CA HIS A 59 4.81 -6.89 2.98
C HIS A 59 3.67 -7.73 2.44
N LEU A 60 3.34 -8.80 3.13
CA LEU A 60 2.13 -9.56 2.89
C LEU A 60 0.96 -8.96 3.70
N ARG A 61 -0.24 -9.19 3.23
CA ARG A 61 -1.49 -8.68 3.82
C ARG A 61 -1.54 -8.85 5.34
N GLY A 62 -1.30 -10.06 5.83
CA GLY A 62 -1.40 -10.39 7.26
C GLY A 62 -0.31 -9.80 8.15
N GLU A 63 0.76 -9.25 7.57
CA GLU A 63 1.86 -8.64 8.33
C GLU A 63 1.55 -7.19 8.74
N ILE A 64 0.71 -6.49 7.95
CA ILE A 64 0.49 -5.06 8.13
C ILE A 64 -0.98 -4.67 8.28
N TYR A 65 -1.90 -5.58 8.00
CA TYR A 65 -3.32 -5.33 8.15
C TYR A 65 -3.96 -6.31 9.13
N ALA A 66 -4.93 -5.82 9.90
CA ALA A 66 -5.74 -6.61 10.82
C ALA A 66 -7.21 -6.13 10.79
N GLY A 67 -8.10 -6.87 11.45
CA GLY A 67 -9.49 -6.49 11.64
C GLY A 67 -10.46 -7.05 10.59
N PRO A 68 -11.76 -6.70 10.68
CA PRO A 68 -12.84 -7.35 9.94
C PRO A 68 -12.81 -7.11 8.43
N GLN A 69 -12.05 -6.11 7.98
CA GLN A 69 -11.90 -5.78 6.56
C GLN A 69 -10.63 -6.38 5.93
N LEU A 70 -9.88 -7.22 6.65
CA LEU A 70 -8.63 -7.83 6.19
C LEU A 70 -8.76 -8.46 4.79
N ARG A 71 -9.88 -9.10 4.51
CA ARG A 71 -10.13 -9.73 3.19
C ARG A 71 -10.18 -8.74 2.02
N ARG A 72 -10.38 -7.45 2.28
CA ARG A 72 -10.40 -6.39 1.26
C ARG A 72 -9.05 -5.74 1.04
N ALA A 73 -8.11 -5.95 1.94
CA ALA A 73 -6.77 -5.41 1.84
C ALA A 73 -5.99 -6.04 0.68
N PRO A 74 -5.00 -5.33 0.09
CA PRO A 74 -4.10 -5.90 -0.91
C PRO A 74 -3.35 -7.09 -0.34
N ASP A 75 -3.05 -8.06 -1.18
CA ASP A 75 -2.33 -9.28 -0.78
C ASP A 75 -0.85 -9.01 -0.58
N VAL A 76 -0.29 -8.12 -1.42
CA VAL A 76 1.11 -7.68 -1.35
C VAL A 76 1.19 -6.17 -1.39
N VAL A 77 2.00 -5.59 -0.51
CA VAL A 77 2.26 -4.14 -0.42
C VAL A 77 3.74 -3.89 -0.59
N CYS A 78 4.07 -3.16 -1.66
CA CYS A 78 5.44 -2.80 -2.00
C CYS A 78 5.79 -1.43 -1.43
N VAL A 79 6.89 -1.35 -0.72
CA VAL A 79 7.50 -0.10 -0.25
C VAL A 79 8.75 0.14 -1.09
N PRO A 80 8.75 1.12 -2.00
CA PRO A 80 9.93 1.41 -2.79
C PRO A 80 10.99 2.10 -1.93
N ARG A 81 12.27 1.93 -2.29
CA ARG A 81 13.35 2.70 -1.67
C ARG A 81 13.17 4.21 -1.93
N PRO A 82 13.74 5.07 -1.07
CA PRO A 82 13.74 6.52 -1.29
C PRO A 82 14.21 6.91 -2.70
N GLY A 83 13.51 7.84 -3.31
CA GLY A 83 13.78 8.30 -4.68
C GLY A 83 13.15 7.44 -5.79
N VAL A 84 12.47 6.34 -5.45
CA VAL A 84 11.72 5.51 -6.40
C VAL A 84 10.22 5.75 -6.24
N SER A 85 9.51 5.96 -7.34
CA SER A 85 8.06 6.08 -7.38
C SER A 85 7.47 4.95 -8.22
N LEU A 86 6.63 4.14 -7.61
CA LEU A 86 5.92 3.06 -8.32
C LEU A 86 4.75 3.63 -9.13
N THR A 87 4.35 2.92 -10.16
CA THR A 87 3.16 3.23 -10.96
C THR A 87 2.37 1.95 -11.25
N ALA A 88 1.05 2.05 -11.25
CA ALA A 88 0.16 0.99 -11.69
C ALA A 88 -0.23 1.10 -13.19
N LYS A 89 0.42 1.97 -13.94
CA LYS A 89 0.15 2.17 -15.36
C LYS A 89 0.84 1.09 -16.18
N TYR A 90 0.07 0.25 -16.85
CA TYR A 90 0.54 -0.86 -17.70
C TYR A 90 0.63 -0.50 -19.20
N ASN A 91 0.44 0.77 -19.57
CA ASN A 91 0.64 1.29 -20.91
C ASN A 91 2.09 1.82 -21.13
N ARG A 92 3.02 1.39 -20.31
CA ARG A 92 4.43 1.71 -20.43
C ARG A 92 5.17 0.57 -21.11
N THR A 93 6.08 0.90 -22.00
CA THR A 93 6.95 -0.05 -22.67
C THR A 93 8.22 -0.33 -21.89
N GLU A 94 8.60 0.58 -21.00
CA GLU A 94 9.79 0.46 -20.15
C GLU A 94 9.38 0.19 -18.71
N LEU A 95 10.07 -0.75 -18.06
CA LEU A 95 9.85 -1.10 -16.67
C LEU A 95 10.22 0.06 -15.73
N ALA A 96 11.28 0.79 -16.04
CA ALA A 96 11.76 1.91 -15.25
C ALA A 96 12.16 3.08 -16.16
N GLY A 97 12.05 4.32 -15.66
CA GLY A 97 12.45 5.50 -16.40
C GLY A 97 12.15 6.78 -15.62
N HIS A 98 12.72 7.87 -16.09
CA HIS A 98 12.53 9.21 -15.53
C HIS A 98 11.41 9.92 -16.29
N TYR A 99 10.19 9.86 -15.74
CA TYR A 99 8.98 10.37 -16.41
C TYR A 99 8.64 11.84 -16.07
N GLY A 100 9.66 12.70 -15.97
CA GLY A 100 9.49 14.12 -15.69
C GLY A 100 9.12 14.46 -14.23
N ARG A 101 9.30 13.52 -13.32
CA ARG A 101 9.09 13.71 -11.88
C ARG A 101 10.43 13.91 -11.19
N PHE A 102 10.53 14.99 -10.39
CA PHE A 102 11.75 15.35 -9.66
C PHE A 102 11.62 15.13 -8.16
N GLY A 103 10.52 14.53 -7.71
CA GLY A 103 10.26 14.23 -6.30
C GLY A 103 9.33 13.04 -6.14
N CYS A 104 9.36 12.44 -4.97
CA CYS A 104 8.43 11.40 -4.55
C CYS A 104 7.98 11.66 -3.11
N HIS A 105 6.86 11.06 -2.72
CA HIS A 105 6.43 11.05 -1.33
C HIS A 105 7.29 10.09 -0.53
N SER A 106 7.61 10.47 0.72
CA SER A 106 8.23 9.60 1.70
C SER A 106 7.19 9.20 2.75
N PRO A 107 7.15 7.95 3.19
CA PRO A 107 6.24 7.54 4.27
C PRO A 107 6.63 8.08 5.64
N HIS A 108 7.85 8.61 5.79
CA HIS A 108 8.42 9.01 7.07
C HIS A 108 8.58 10.51 7.27
N ASP A 109 8.38 11.32 6.21
CA ASP A 109 8.62 12.77 6.23
C ASP A 109 7.31 13.55 6.07
N ALA A 110 6.28 13.20 6.84
CA ALA A 110 5.04 13.95 6.85
C ALA A 110 5.24 15.29 7.57
N LEU A 111 4.72 16.38 7.00
CA LEU A 111 4.69 17.68 7.61
C LEU A 111 3.29 17.96 8.18
N TRP A 112 3.24 18.39 9.43
CA TRP A 112 2.06 18.97 10.04
C TRP A 112 2.29 20.46 10.32
N CYS A 113 1.33 21.30 9.98
CA CYS A 113 1.37 22.72 10.25
C CYS A 113 -0.03 23.22 10.61
N ASP A 114 -0.17 23.87 11.75
CA ASP A 114 -1.38 24.55 12.18
C ASP A 114 -1.04 25.84 12.95
N SER A 115 -2.05 26.69 13.19
CA SER A 115 -1.91 27.95 13.93
C SER A 115 -1.86 27.79 15.45
N GLU A 116 -2.21 26.63 15.98
CA GLU A 116 -2.36 26.38 17.41
C GLU A 116 -1.15 25.64 18.01
N GLY A 117 -0.19 25.22 17.17
CA GLY A 117 1.02 24.55 17.60
C GLY A 117 0.80 23.10 18.07
N SER A 118 -0.27 22.46 17.59
CA SER A 118 -0.51 21.05 17.89
C SER A 118 0.58 20.16 17.28
N ARG A 119 0.87 19.02 17.90
CA ARG A 119 1.95 18.12 17.49
C ARG A 119 1.47 16.66 17.41
N PRO A 120 0.63 16.32 16.41
CA PRO A 120 0.26 14.93 16.21
C PRO A 120 1.51 14.09 15.94
N LYS A 121 1.58 12.92 16.55
CA LYS A 121 2.72 11.99 16.40
C LYS A 121 2.48 10.99 15.27
N ARG A 122 1.23 10.76 14.92
CA ARG A 122 0.80 9.80 13.90
C ARG A 122 -0.24 10.46 12.98
N THR A 123 -0.34 9.99 11.77
CA THR A 123 -1.40 10.43 10.83
C THR A 123 -2.80 10.17 11.39
N SER A 124 -2.98 9.11 12.20
CA SER A 124 -4.23 8.81 12.89
C SER A 124 -4.65 9.89 13.90
N ASP A 125 -3.70 10.62 14.46
CA ASP A 125 -3.97 11.66 15.48
C ASP A 125 -4.54 12.93 14.82
N ALA A 126 -4.34 13.13 13.53
CA ALA A 126 -4.77 14.30 12.80
C ALA A 126 -6.30 14.53 12.89
N GLY A 127 -7.08 13.45 12.86
CA GLY A 127 -8.53 13.52 12.99
C GLY A 127 -8.98 14.08 14.34
N ALA A 128 -8.34 13.68 15.43
CA ALA A 128 -8.62 14.18 16.78
C ALA A 128 -8.24 15.66 16.92
N VAL A 129 -7.10 16.07 16.39
CA VAL A 129 -6.65 17.48 16.38
C VAL A 129 -7.64 18.37 15.62
N VAL A 130 -8.10 17.94 14.44
CA VAL A 130 -9.09 18.69 13.65
C VAL A 130 -10.44 18.76 14.38
N ALA A 131 -10.90 17.66 14.99
CA ALA A 131 -12.14 17.67 15.77
C ALA A 131 -12.05 18.65 16.96
N ALA A 132 -10.94 18.66 17.69
CA ALA A 132 -10.71 19.55 18.81
C ALA A 132 -10.72 21.02 18.37
N SER A 133 -10.05 21.38 17.27
CA SER A 133 -10.03 22.75 16.74
C SER A 133 -11.42 23.24 16.29
N LEU A 134 -12.31 22.33 15.94
CA LEU A 134 -13.72 22.61 15.60
C LEU A 134 -14.66 22.58 16.79
N GLY A 135 -14.16 22.33 18.01
CA GLY A 135 -14.98 22.18 19.22
C GLY A 135 -15.87 20.92 19.19
N LEU A 136 -15.53 19.96 18.37
CA LEU A 136 -16.23 18.68 18.30
C LEU A 136 -15.68 17.70 19.35
N PRO A 137 -16.52 16.78 19.87
CA PRO A 137 -16.03 15.73 20.76
C PRO A 137 -14.98 14.89 20.03
N GLU A 138 -14.01 14.43 20.82
CA GLU A 138 -12.98 13.50 20.32
C GLU A 138 -13.66 12.33 19.60
N PRO A 139 -13.24 12.00 18.36
CA PRO A 139 -13.81 10.85 17.66
C PRO A 139 -13.62 9.64 18.57
N LYS A 140 -14.71 9.11 19.12
CA LYS A 140 -14.67 7.81 19.79
C LYS A 140 -13.99 6.90 18.81
N GLU A 141 -12.91 6.26 19.25
CA GLU A 141 -12.07 5.37 18.44
C GLU A 141 -12.79 4.86 17.21
N LEU A 142 -12.52 5.48 16.07
CA LEU A 142 -12.90 4.91 14.79
C LEU A 142 -12.15 3.59 14.73
N LEU A 143 -12.80 2.55 15.23
CA LEU A 143 -12.55 1.11 15.15
C LEU A 143 -11.36 0.64 14.30
N TRP A 144 -10.20 1.16 14.61
CA TRP A 144 -8.91 0.60 14.25
C TRP A 144 -8.24 0.06 15.52
N SER A 145 -9.03 -0.49 16.43
CA SER A 145 -8.54 -1.35 17.49
C SER A 145 -8.22 -2.72 16.90
N GLY A 146 -7.25 -2.75 16.04
CA GLY A 146 -6.55 -3.92 15.59
C GLY A 146 -5.12 -3.79 16.07
N ALA A 147 -4.90 -4.09 17.35
CA ALA A 147 -3.62 -4.54 17.84
C ALA A 147 -3.48 -6.01 17.51
#